data_abaff4533629969e924941bf81b6eff0
#
_entry.id   abaff4533629969e924941bf81b6eff0
#
_cell.length_a   1.000
_cell.length_b   1.000
_cell.length_c   1.000
_cell.angle_alpha   90.00
_cell.angle_beta   90.00
_cell.angle_gamma   90.00
#
_symmetry.space_group_name_H-M   'P 1'
#
loop_
_entity.id
_entity.type
_entity.pdbx_description
1 polymer ?
#
loop_
_entity_poly.entity_id
_entity_poly.type
_entity_poly.pdbx_seq_one_letter_code
_entity_poly.pdbx_strand_id
1 'polypeptide(L)'
;MTFAERHRPRSVHDLVFADPNVAAIIDRYAHARPSKPLLLYGEPGTGKSEALRLIAETQFAQAGIECEDFTVNGADAAKGIYGKMLNMAQMQMWPIGTPAIIVVDEIDEIEEAFPGKTRTFIEQHKSVQLLASTNYIKKLKPALQSRMRCVEVKKPAPMDWVPRAHAILVAEGANVSLSVVQQLMANFTGDARDFIDYLEEQIHAARQFAPAASAQPRTVASILNHVSGGTP
;
A
#
# COMPACT_ATOMS: atom_id res chain seq x y z
N MET A 1 14.61 10.55 11.17
CA MET A 1 13.54 10.11 10.24
C MET A 1 14.19 9.88 8.88
N THR A 2 14.19 8.64 8.39
CA THR A 2 14.77 8.28 7.09
C THR A 2 13.96 8.87 5.94
N PHE A 3 14.51 8.85 4.71
CA PHE A 3 13.77 9.29 3.53
C PHE A 3 12.50 8.46 3.32
N ALA A 4 12.62 7.14 3.45
CA ALA A 4 11.49 6.22 3.33
C ALA A 4 10.38 6.50 4.37
N GLU A 5 10.73 6.78 5.62
CA GLU A 5 9.76 7.14 6.66
C GLU A 5 9.04 8.46 6.38
N ARG A 6 9.74 9.47 5.82
CA ARG A 6 9.12 10.75 5.44
C ARG A 6 8.09 10.62 4.34
N HIS A 7 8.37 9.75 3.36
CA HIS A 7 7.58 9.60 2.14
C HIS A 7 6.70 8.35 2.11
N ARG A 8 6.65 7.60 3.22
CA ARG A 8 5.70 6.50 3.35
C ARG A 8 4.28 7.01 3.13
N PRO A 9 3.44 6.30 2.36
CA PRO A 9 2.03 6.67 2.16
C PRO A 9 1.30 6.84 3.50
N ARG A 10 0.59 7.96 3.65
CA ARG A 10 -0.17 8.32 4.86
C ARG A 10 -1.68 8.30 4.63
N SER A 11 -2.08 8.26 3.37
CA SER A 11 -3.47 8.16 2.95
C SER A 11 -3.60 7.21 1.77
N VAL A 12 -4.81 6.73 1.51
CA VAL A 12 -5.09 5.89 0.34
C VAL A 12 -4.84 6.64 -0.99
N HIS A 13 -4.87 7.96 -0.98
CA HIS A 13 -4.58 8.81 -2.14
C HIS A 13 -3.08 8.93 -2.46
N ASP A 14 -2.21 8.53 -1.52
CA ASP A 14 -0.77 8.47 -1.76
C ASP A 14 -0.34 7.21 -2.51
N LEU A 15 -1.25 6.23 -2.63
CA LEU A 15 -1.00 4.98 -3.33
C LEU A 15 -1.13 5.14 -4.84
N VAL A 16 -0.34 4.38 -5.56
CA VAL A 16 -0.35 4.36 -7.02
C VAL A 16 -0.92 3.03 -7.50
N PHE A 17 -1.93 3.11 -8.36
CA PHE A 17 -2.60 1.95 -8.96
C PHE A 17 -2.66 2.09 -10.48
N ALA A 18 -2.46 0.99 -11.19
CA ALA A 18 -2.61 0.92 -12.65
C ALA A 18 -4.05 1.14 -13.12
N ASP A 19 -5.04 0.79 -12.26
CA ASP A 19 -6.47 0.91 -12.58
C ASP A 19 -7.15 1.88 -11.61
N PRO A 20 -7.70 3.00 -12.10
CA PRO A 20 -8.44 3.96 -11.28
C PRO A 20 -9.64 3.33 -10.53
N ASN A 21 -10.24 2.25 -11.06
CA ASN A 21 -11.32 1.54 -10.37
C ASN A 21 -10.83 0.89 -9.07
N VAL A 22 -9.59 0.40 -9.05
CA VAL A 22 -8.97 -0.15 -7.83
C VAL A 22 -8.84 0.95 -6.79
N ALA A 23 -8.32 2.12 -7.18
CA ALA A 23 -8.22 3.28 -6.29
C ALA A 23 -9.60 3.67 -5.71
N ALA A 24 -10.63 3.75 -6.54
CA ALA A 24 -12.00 4.07 -6.11
C ALA A 24 -12.60 3.02 -5.15
N ILE A 25 -12.28 1.73 -5.36
CA ILE A 25 -12.72 0.66 -4.45
C ILE A 25 -12.02 0.80 -3.10
N ILE A 26 -10.71 1.04 -3.08
CA ILE A 26 -9.91 1.21 -1.87
C ILE A 26 -10.39 2.43 -1.09
N ASP A 27 -10.60 3.56 -1.76
CA ASP A 27 -11.16 4.78 -1.16
C ASP A 27 -12.54 4.52 -0.53
N ARG A 28 -13.41 3.81 -1.25
CA ARG A 28 -14.71 3.41 -0.70
C ARG A 28 -14.57 2.55 0.56
N TYR A 29 -13.62 1.62 0.61
CA TYR A 29 -13.40 0.81 1.81
C TYR A 29 -12.80 1.62 2.94
N ALA A 30 -12.00 2.63 2.67
CA ALA A 30 -11.45 3.52 3.68
C ALA A 30 -12.52 4.42 4.34
N HIS A 31 -13.51 4.89 3.57
CA HIS A 31 -14.48 5.89 4.03
C HIS A 31 -15.89 5.35 4.27
N ALA A 32 -16.22 4.17 3.75
CA ALA A 32 -17.49 3.50 3.97
C ALA A 32 -17.22 2.05 4.35
N ARG A 33 -18.11 1.45 5.13
CA ARG A 33 -17.99 0.06 5.57
C ARG A 33 -18.84 -0.87 4.71
N PRO A 34 -18.33 -1.34 3.55
CA PRO A 34 -19.09 -2.27 2.71
C PRO A 34 -19.36 -3.59 3.44
N SER A 35 -20.50 -4.21 3.16
CA SER A 35 -20.93 -5.45 3.81
C SER A 35 -20.06 -6.67 3.47
N LYS A 36 -19.39 -6.66 2.32
CA LYS A 36 -18.49 -7.75 1.92
C LYS A 36 -17.07 -7.51 2.40
N PRO A 37 -16.38 -8.52 2.97
CA PRO A 37 -14.94 -8.49 3.18
C PRO A 37 -14.19 -8.17 1.88
N LEU A 38 -13.03 -7.50 1.99
CA LEU A 38 -12.18 -7.18 0.85
C LEU A 38 -11.05 -8.20 0.73
N LEU A 39 -10.77 -8.64 -0.48
CA LEU A 39 -9.58 -9.40 -0.83
C LEU A 39 -8.85 -8.70 -1.97
N LEU A 40 -7.66 -8.17 -1.68
CA LEU A 40 -6.74 -7.67 -2.70
C LEU A 40 -5.82 -8.81 -3.14
N TYR A 41 -5.72 -9.04 -4.45
CA TYR A 41 -4.84 -10.07 -4.98
C TYR A 41 -4.04 -9.56 -6.18
N GLY A 42 -2.89 -10.18 -6.46
CA GLY A 42 -2.01 -9.81 -7.57
C GLY A 42 -0.55 -10.03 -7.22
N GLU A 43 0.35 -9.65 -8.10
CA GLU A 43 1.79 -9.85 -7.95
C GLU A 43 2.34 -9.22 -6.65
N PRO A 44 3.44 -9.75 -6.09
CA PRO A 44 4.16 -9.10 -5.00
C PRO A 44 4.56 -7.66 -5.37
N GLY A 45 4.71 -6.80 -4.36
CA GLY A 45 5.19 -5.43 -4.57
C GLY A 45 4.18 -4.44 -5.17
N THR A 46 2.89 -4.82 -5.32
CA THR A 46 1.85 -3.94 -5.87
C THR A 46 1.15 -3.04 -4.85
N GLY A 47 1.61 -3.02 -3.60
CA GLY A 47 1.06 -2.14 -2.55
C GLY A 47 -0.19 -2.67 -1.83
N LYS A 48 -0.56 -3.94 -1.99
CA LYS A 48 -1.77 -4.53 -1.36
C LYS A 48 -1.81 -4.38 0.16
N SER A 49 -0.75 -4.82 0.84
CA SER A 49 -0.67 -4.77 2.31
C SER A 49 -0.73 -3.33 2.83
N GLU A 50 -0.06 -2.40 2.14
CA GLU A 50 -0.08 -0.98 2.49
C GLU A 50 -1.48 -0.38 2.28
N ALA A 51 -2.19 -0.77 1.21
CA ALA A 51 -3.55 -0.34 0.98
C ALA A 51 -4.50 -0.82 2.09
N LEU A 52 -4.39 -2.08 2.52
CA LEU A 52 -5.21 -2.63 3.60
C LEU A 52 -4.92 -1.92 4.94
N ARG A 53 -3.64 -1.65 5.23
CA ARG A 53 -3.22 -0.88 6.41
C ARG A 53 -3.87 0.51 6.42
N LEU A 54 -3.75 1.24 5.32
CA LEU A 54 -4.30 2.60 5.22
C LEU A 54 -5.83 2.65 5.27
N ILE A 55 -6.51 1.63 4.73
CA ILE A 55 -7.96 1.48 4.89
C ILE A 55 -8.31 1.38 6.38
N ALA A 56 -7.64 0.48 7.11
CA ALA A 56 -7.90 0.26 8.52
C ALA A 56 -7.59 1.51 9.35
N GLU A 57 -6.42 2.11 9.17
CA GLU A 57 -6.01 3.34 9.87
C GLU A 57 -6.98 4.50 9.62
N THR A 58 -7.44 4.68 8.37
CA THR A 58 -8.43 5.72 8.04
C THR A 58 -9.74 5.51 8.79
N GLN A 59 -10.23 4.27 8.85
CA GLN A 59 -11.46 3.96 9.57
C GLN A 59 -11.31 4.13 11.10
N PHE A 60 -10.17 3.73 11.67
CA PHE A 60 -9.89 3.96 13.09
C PHE A 60 -9.78 5.45 13.42
N ALA A 61 -9.10 6.22 12.59
CA ALA A 61 -9.00 7.67 12.76
C ALA A 61 -10.37 8.35 12.70
N GLN A 62 -11.25 7.94 11.80
CA GLN A 62 -12.63 8.44 11.72
C GLN A 62 -13.46 8.09 12.97
N ALA A 63 -13.17 6.97 13.59
CA ALA A 63 -13.81 6.55 14.84
C ALA A 63 -13.18 7.17 16.09
N GLY A 64 -12.09 7.93 15.96
CA GLY A 64 -11.34 8.49 17.09
C GLY A 64 -10.62 7.44 17.91
N ILE A 65 -10.19 6.33 17.31
CA ILE A 65 -9.55 5.20 17.96
C ILE A 65 -8.10 5.09 17.53
N GLU A 66 -7.21 4.97 18.49
CA GLU A 66 -5.85 4.51 18.27
C GLU A 66 -5.82 2.99 18.39
N CYS A 67 -5.49 2.29 17.31
CA CYS A 67 -5.37 0.84 17.29
C CYS A 67 -4.08 0.45 16.58
N GLU A 68 -3.18 -0.18 17.34
CA GLU A 68 -1.87 -0.60 16.81
C GLU A 68 -1.87 -2.06 16.34
N ASP A 69 -2.72 -2.93 16.89
CA ASP A 69 -2.67 -4.38 16.64
C ASP A 69 -3.96 -4.89 15.96
N PHE A 70 -4.07 -4.59 14.67
CA PHE A 70 -5.17 -5.05 13.83
C PHE A 70 -4.72 -5.94 12.65
N THR A 71 -3.41 -6.20 12.56
CA THR A 71 -2.82 -6.96 11.43
C THR A 71 -2.37 -8.34 11.86
N VAL A 72 -2.66 -9.30 10.99
CA VAL A 72 -2.27 -10.70 11.13
C VAL A 72 -1.56 -11.12 9.85
N ASN A 73 -0.38 -11.73 9.96
CA ASN A 73 0.34 -12.26 8.81
C ASN A 73 0.10 -13.77 8.68
N GLY A 74 -0.39 -14.22 7.53
CA GLY A 74 -0.64 -15.64 7.25
C GLY A 74 0.60 -16.50 7.33
N ALA A 75 1.78 -15.99 7.00
CA ALA A 75 3.04 -16.70 7.13
C ALA A 75 3.35 -17.13 8.59
N ASP A 76 2.72 -16.48 9.57
CA ASP A 76 2.79 -16.90 10.99
C ASP A 76 1.72 -17.94 11.38
N ALA A 77 1.04 -18.57 10.42
CA ALA A 77 -0.09 -19.48 10.66
C ALA A 77 0.24 -20.59 11.68
N ALA A 78 1.47 -21.10 11.68
CA ALA A 78 1.93 -22.11 12.64
C ALA A 78 1.93 -21.61 14.11
N LYS A 79 1.81 -20.32 14.37
CA LYS A 79 1.89 -19.70 15.71
C LYS A 79 0.53 -19.36 16.32
N GLY A 80 -0.54 -20.07 15.95
CA GLY A 80 -1.87 -19.85 16.55
C GLY A 80 -2.60 -18.61 16.01
N ILE A 81 -2.30 -18.21 14.79
CA ILE A 81 -2.81 -16.99 14.14
C ILE A 81 -4.34 -16.98 14.05
N TYR A 82 -4.97 -18.14 13.81
CA TYR A 82 -6.43 -18.24 13.80
C TYR A 82 -7.03 -17.91 15.18
N GLY A 83 -6.36 -18.36 16.25
CA GLY A 83 -6.70 -17.98 17.63
C GLY A 83 -6.56 -16.47 17.86
N LYS A 84 -5.51 -15.86 17.30
CA LYS A 84 -5.35 -14.37 17.34
C LYS A 84 -6.53 -13.67 16.67
N MET A 85 -6.93 -14.11 15.47
CA MET A 85 -8.10 -13.54 14.77
C MET A 85 -9.38 -13.67 15.57
N LEU A 86 -9.62 -14.84 16.20
CA LEU A 86 -10.79 -15.05 17.07
C LEU A 86 -10.76 -14.14 18.29
N ASN A 87 -9.61 -14.03 18.94
CA ASN A 87 -9.45 -13.14 20.09
C ASN A 87 -9.71 -11.68 19.69
N MET A 88 -9.16 -11.21 18.57
CA MET A 88 -9.41 -9.86 18.05
C MET A 88 -10.88 -9.63 17.75
N ALA A 89 -11.57 -10.61 17.17
CA ALA A 89 -13.01 -10.51 16.88
C ALA A 89 -13.89 -10.49 18.16
N GLN A 90 -13.43 -11.14 19.23
CA GLN A 90 -14.14 -11.28 20.49
C GLN A 90 -13.78 -10.22 21.52
N MET A 91 -12.67 -9.50 21.33
CA MET A 91 -12.26 -8.45 22.23
C MET A 91 -13.37 -7.40 22.31
N GLN A 92 -14.05 -7.37 23.46
CA GLN A 92 -15.11 -6.41 23.80
C GLN A 92 -14.61 -4.96 23.95
N MET A 93 -13.37 -4.69 23.54
CA MET A 93 -12.72 -3.37 23.65
C MET A 93 -13.08 -2.41 22.52
N TRP A 94 -13.87 -2.88 21.55
CA TRP A 94 -14.37 -1.99 20.50
C TRP A 94 -15.49 -1.11 21.08
N PRO A 95 -15.36 0.22 21.07
CA PRO A 95 -16.44 1.10 21.47
C PRO A 95 -17.72 0.79 20.70
N ILE A 96 -18.88 0.95 21.33
CA ILE A 96 -20.18 0.72 20.69
C ILE A 96 -20.26 1.57 19.41
N GLY A 97 -20.51 0.92 18.27
CA GLY A 97 -20.58 1.58 16.96
C GLY A 97 -19.27 1.61 16.17
N THR A 98 -18.17 1.14 16.75
CA THR A 98 -16.88 1.04 16.04
C THR A 98 -16.79 -0.25 15.24
N PRO A 99 -16.24 -0.23 14.03
CA PRO A 99 -15.97 -1.44 13.29
C PRO A 99 -14.83 -2.24 13.94
N ALA A 100 -15.06 -3.51 14.21
CA ALA A 100 -13.95 -4.42 14.41
C ALA A 100 -13.32 -4.68 13.04
N ILE A 101 -12.05 -4.31 12.86
CA ILE A 101 -11.32 -4.48 11.61
C ILE A 101 -10.17 -5.45 11.85
N ILE A 102 -10.06 -6.45 10.97
CA ILE A 102 -8.93 -7.37 10.98
C ILE A 102 -8.31 -7.34 9.58
N VAL A 103 -7.04 -7.01 9.53
CA VAL A 103 -6.23 -7.09 8.32
C VAL A 103 -5.48 -8.41 8.33
N VAL A 104 -5.61 -9.19 7.25
CA VAL A 104 -4.93 -10.47 7.07
C VAL A 104 -4.07 -10.40 5.82
N ASP A 105 -2.77 -10.31 6.02
CA ASP A 105 -1.82 -10.44 4.91
C ASP A 105 -1.54 -11.93 4.64
N GLU A 106 -1.35 -12.29 3.37
CA GLU A 106 -1.09 -13.67 2.94
C GLU A 106 -2.14 -14.69 3.43
N ILE A 107 -3.42 -14.39 3.21
CA ILE A 107 -4.55 -15.22 3.67
C ILE A 107 -4.52 -16.64 3.12
N ASP A 108 -3.85 -16.88 2.01
CA ASP A 108 -3.65 -18.22 1.42
C ASP A 108 -2.84 -19.14 2.33
N GLU A 109 -1.89 -18.64 3.09
CA GLU A 109 -1.14 -19.42 4.08
C GLU A 109 -2.04 -19.88 5.23
N ILE A 110 -2.99 -19.03 5.67
CA ILE A 110 -3.99 -19.43 6.68
C ILE A 110 -4.92 -20.51 6.14
N GLU A 111 -5.38 -20.38 4.89
CA GLU A 111 -6.24 -21.37 4.26
C GLU A 111 -5.52 -22.69 4.01
N GLU A 112 -4.20 -22.67 3.75
CA GLU A 112 -3.37 -23.85 3.62
C GLU A 112 -3.21 -24.58 4.97
N ALA A 113 -2.92 -23.83 6.04
CA ALA A 113 -2.75 -24.37 7.39
C ALA A 113 -4.08 -24.81 8.04
N PHE A 114 -5.16 -24.08 7.78
CA PHE A 114 -6.49 -24.28 8.41
C PHE A 114 -7.62 -24.21 7.37
N PRO A 115 -7.77 -25.23 6.50
CA PRO A 115 -8.72 -25.20 5.40
C PRO A 115 -10.17 -24.94 5.82
N GLY A 116 -10.77 -23.89 5.25
CA GLY A 116 -12.17 -23.51 5.49
C GLY A 116 -12.43 -22.73 6.78
N LYS A 117 -11.41 -22.51 7.61
CA LYS A 117 -11.58 -21.72 8.85
C LYS A 117 -11.87 -20.26 8.60
N THR A 118 -11.24 -19.64 7.59
CA THR A 118 -11.51 -18.24 7.20
C THR A 118 -12.95 -18.07 6.73
N ARG A 119 -13.48 -19.02 5.95
CA ARG A 119 -14.90 -19.01 5.56
C ARG A 119 -15.81 -19.04 6.77
N THR A 120 -15.57 -19.95 7.70
CA THR A 120 -16.34 -20.07 8.95
C THR A 120 -16.26 -18.78 9.76
N PHE A 121 -15.06 -18.18 9.85
CA PHE A 121 -14.86 -16.90 10.53
C PHE A 121 -15.75 -15.80 9.95
N ILE A 122 -15.74 -15.62 8.62
CA ILE A 122 -16.57 -14.62 7.93
C ILE A 122 -18.08 -14.83 8.21
N GLU A 123 -18.53 -16.09 8.23
CA GLU A 123 -19.93 -16.44 8.46
C GLU A 123 -20.37 -16.19 9.91
N GLN A 124 -19.50 -16.42 10.88
CA GLN A 124 -19.78 -16.28 12.31
C GLN A 124 -19.58 -14.85 12.83
N HIS A 125 -18.64 -14.09 12.25
CA HIS A 125 -18.25 -12.76 12.73
C HIS A 125 -18.63 -11.66 11.74
N LYS A 126 -19.94 -11.53 11.44
CA LYS A 126 -20.46 -10.56 10.46
C LYS A 126 -20.24 -9.08 10.85
N SER A 127 -19.99 -8.82 12.13
CA SER A 127 -19.67 -7.49 12.65
C SER A 127 -18.22 -7.10 12.41
N VAL A 128 -17.35 -8.06 12.03
CA VAL A 128 -15.95 -7.83 11.72
C VAL A 128 -15.79 -7.52 10.24
N GLN A 129 -15.11 -6.43 9.93
CA GLN A 129 -14.64 -6.16 8.57
C GLN A 129 -13.30 -6.85 8.35
N LEU A 130 -13.30 -7.91 7.55
CA LEU A 130 -12.10 -8.59 7.16
C LEU A 130 -11.52 -7.95 5.90
N LEU A 131 -10.28 -7.48 5.99
CA LEU A 131 -9.48 -6.96 4.89
C LEU A 131 -8.33 -7.93 4.65
N ALA A 132 -8.18 -8.49 3.47
CA ALA A 132 -7.20 -9.53 3.23
C ALA A 132 -6.39 -9.31 1.96
N SER A 133 -5.16 -9.83 1.92
CA SER A 133 -4.34 -9.90 0.72
C SER A 133 -3.89 -11.32 0.41
N THR A 134 -3.58 -11.57 -0.86
CA THR A 134 -2.89 -12.77 -1.33
C THR A 134 -2.14 -12.49 -2.63
N ASN A 135 -1.03 -13.19 -2.83
CA ASN A 135 -0.37 -13.22 -4.13
C ASN A 135 -0.93 -14.35 -5.02
N TYR A 136 -1.65 -15.30 -4.44
CA TYR A 136 -2.06 -16.56 -5.09
C TYR A 136 -3.56 -16.83 -4.95
N ILE A 137 -4.41 -16.04 -5.60
CA ILE A 137 -5.88 -16.21 -5.50
C ILE A 137 -6.34 -17.63 -5.85
N LYS A 138 -5.61 -18.34 -6.71
CA LYS A 138 -5.91 -19.72 -7.10
C LYS A 138 -5.74 -20.73 -5.97
N LYS A 139 -4.98 -20.43 -4.92
CA LYS A 139 -4.88 -21.24 -3.71
C LYS A 139 -6.16 -21.16 -2.86
N LEU A 140 -6.94 -20.10 -3.00
CA LEU A 140 -8.18 -19.91 -2.25
C LEU A 140 -9.34 -20.63 -2.91
N LYS A 141 -10.13 -21.37 -2.12
CA LYS A 141 -11.31 -22.08 -2.63
C LYS A 141 -12.37 -21.11 -3.17
N PRO A 142 -13.09 -21.44 -4.27
CA PRO A 142 -14.15 -20.58 -4.81
C PRO A 142 -15.22 -20.21 -3.79
N ALA A 143 -15.50 -21.11 -2.84
CA ALA A 143 -16.43 -20.86 -1.74
C ALA A 143 -16.01 -19.72 -0.80
N LEU A 144 -14.71 -19.47 -0.61
CA LEU A 144 -14.18 -18.32 0.12
C LEU A 144 -14.22 -17.06 -0.74
N GLN A 145 -13.74 -17.17 -2.00
CA GLN A 145 -13.72 -16.05 -2.94
C GLN A 145 -15.11 -15.44 -3.14
N SER A 146 -16.17 -16.26 -3.25
CA SER A 146 -17.56 -15.77 -3.42
C SER A 146 -18.08 -14.92 -2.25
N ARG A 147 -17.51 -15.10 -1.05
CA ARG A 147 -17.87 -14.35 0.17
C ARG A 147 -17.11 -13.04 0.31
N MET A 148 -16.08 -12.83 -0.50
CA MET A 148 -15.25 -11.63 -0.47
C MET A 148 -15.41 -10.83 -1.76
N ARG A 149 -15.15 -9.53 -1.70
CA ARG A 149 -14.94 -8.70 -2.88
C ARG A 149 -13.50 -8.88 -3.31
N CYS A 150 -13.27 -9.72 -4.31
CA CYS A 150 -11.94 -9.94 -4.87
C CYS A 150 -11.61 -8.81 -5.86
N VAL A 151 -10.48 -8.16 -5.66
CA VAL A 151 -9.99 -7.04 -6.49
C VAL A 151 -8.56 -7.32 -6.89
N GLU A 152 -8.31 -7.38 -8.19
CA GLU A 152 -6.96 -7.55 -8.74
C GLU A 152 -6.20 -6.22 -8.67
N VAL A 153 -5.03 -6.25 -8.06
CA VAL A 153 -4.11 -5.12 -8.00
C VAL A 153 -2.93 -5.40 -8.93
N LYS A 154 -2.97 -4.80 -10.12
CA LYS A 154 -1.92 -4.93 -11.12
C LYS A 154 -0.75 -4.02 -10.80
N LYS A 155 0.44 -4.41 -11.26
CA LYS A 155 1.64 -3.58 -11.16
C LYS A 155 1.43 -2.28 -11.96
N PRO A 156 1.64 -1.09 -11.35
CA PRO A 156 1.57 0.17 -12.06
C PRO A 156 2.66 0.26 -13.13
N ALA A 157 2.34 0.89 -14.25
CA ALA A 157 3.33 1.25 -15.25
C ALA A 157 4.22 2.41 -14.73
N PRO A 158 5.44 2.59 -15.26
CA PRO A 158 6.33 3.68 -14.85
C PRO A 158 5.66 5.05 -14.88
N MET A 159 4.80 5.31 -15.85
CA MET A 159 4.10 6.59 -15.98
C MET A 159 3.02 6.82 -14.91
N ASP A 160 2.47 5.77 -14.32
CA ASP A 160 1.48 5.89 -13.23
C ASP A 160 2.12 6.50 -11.97
N TRP A 161 3.45 6.32 -11.80
CA TRP A 161 4.21 6.85 -10.66
C TRP A 161 4.53 8.34 -10.76
N VAL A 162 4.40 8.95 -11.94
CA VAL A 162 4.80 10.36 -12.18
C VAL A 162 4.16 11.34 -11.20
N PRO A 163 2.86 11.29 -10.91
CA PRO A 163 2.26 12.23 -9.95
C PRO A 163 2.86 12.09 -8.55
N ARG A 164 3.07 10.86 -8.08
CA ARG A 164 3.64 10.61 -6.76
C ARG A 164 5.11 11.01 -6.70
N ALA A 165 5.90 10.67 -7.71
CA ALA A 165 7.31 11.08 -7.82
C ALA A 165 7.44 12.61 -7.82
N HIS A 166 6.61 13.31 -8.58
CA HIS A 166 6.61 14.77 -8.61
C HIS A 166 6.30 15.37 -7.23
N ALA A 167 5.28 14.86 -6.54
CA ALA A 167 4.91 15.32 -5.20
C ALA A 167 6.06 15.14 -4.19
N ILE A 168 6.76 13.99 -4.23
CA ILE A 168 7.91 13.72 -3.36
C ILE A 168 9.08 14.66 -3.68
N LEU A 169 9.42 14.82 -4.96
CA LEU A 169 10.52 15.69 -5.39
C LEU A 169 10.27 17.14 -4.99
N VAL A 170 9.04 17.63 -5.14
CA VAL A 170 8.66 18.98 -4.68
C VAL A 170 8.75 19.11 -3.16
N ALA A 171 8.34 18.10 -2.41
CA ALA A 171 8.46 18.09 -0.94
C ALA A 171 9.92 18.10 -0.47
N GLU A 172 10.85 17.55 -1.25
CA GLU A 172 12.31 17.63 -1.00
C GLU A 172 12.95 18.92 -1.53
N GLY A 173 12.15 19.89 -1.96
CA GLY A 173 12.61 21.21 -2.43
C GLY A 173 13.07 21.23 -3.88
N ALA A 174 12.78 20.20 -4.66
CA ALA A 174 13.11 20.19 -6.08
C ALA A 174 12.10 20.99 -6.91
N ASN A 175 12.59 21.98 -7.66
CA ASN A 175 11.77 22.65 -8.66
C ASN A 175 11.91 21.94 -10.00
N VAL A 176 11.13 20.89 -10.22
CA VAL A 176 11.17 20.05 -11.41
C VAL A 176 9.88 20.14 -12.20
N SER A 177 9.99 20.17 -13.55
CA SER A 177 8.79 20.08 -14.39
C SER A 177 8.30 18.64 -14.50
N LEU A 178 7.02 18.46 -14.80
CA LEU A 178 6.44 17.14 -15.03
C LEU A 178 7.16 16.36 -16.14
N SER A 179 7.65 17.05 -17.19
CA SER A 179 8.38 16.41 -18.29
C SER A 179 9.70 15.78 -17.83
N VAL A 180 10.40 16.43 -16.90
CA VAL A 180 11.63 15.89 -16.31
C VAL A 180 11.29 14.67 -15.44
N VAL A 181 10.22 14.72 -14.65
CA VAL A 181 9.79 13.57 -13.86
C VAL A 181 9.34 12.41 -14.74
N GLN A 182 8.66 12.68 -15.86
CA GLN A 182 8.29 11.64 -16.83
C GLN A 182 9.53 10.94 -17.42
N GLN A 183 10.57 11.69 -17.79
CA GLN A 183 11.83 11.12 -18.27
C GLN A 183 12.52 10.29 -17.17
N LEU A 184 12.53 10.78 -15.92
CA LEU A 184 13.07 10.05 -14.80
C LEU A 184 12.33 8.73 -14.61
N MET A 185 11.01 8.77 -14.58
CA MET A 185 10.19 7.57 -14.35
C MET A 185 10.18 6.60 -15.53
N ALA A 186 10.49 7.04 -16.75
CA ALA A 186 10.63 6.14 -17.91
C ALA A 186 11.70 5.05 -17.70
N ASN A 187 12.70 5.32 -16.87
CA ASN A 187 13.77 4.39 -16.53
C ASN A 187 13.46 3.53 -15.28
N PHE A 188 12.34 3.78 -14.58
CA PHE A 188 11.96 3.03 -13.40
C PHE A 188 11.37 1.67 -13.80
N THR A 189 11.99 0.59 -13.35
CA THR A 189 11.55 -0.79 -13.62
C THR A 189 11.12 -1.55 -12.36
N GLY A 190 11.25 -0.92 -11.18
CA GLY A 190 10.95 -1.49 -9.88
C GLY A 190 9.47 -1.68 -9.59
N ASP A 191 9.18 -2.09 -8.38
CA ASP A 191 7.83 -2.18 -7.82
C ASP A 191 7.60 -1.07 -6.77
N ALA A 192 6.50 -1.14 -6.01
CA ALA A 192 6.19 -0.13 -4.99
C ALA A 192 7.21 -0.08 -3.83
N ARG A 193 7.95 -1.17 -3.59
CA ARG A 193 9.00 -1.22 -2.56
C ARG A 193 10.24 -0.48 -3.03
N ASP A 194 10.61 -0.66 -4.30
CA ASP A 194 11.80 -0.07 -4.90
C ASP A 194 11.64 1.43 -5.20
N PHE A 195 10.39 1.92 -5.27
CA PHE A 195 10.09 3.28 -5.75
C PHE A 195 10.72 4.38 -4.88
N ILE A 196 10.63 4.23 -3.56
CA ILE A 196 11.18 5.23 -2.63
C ILE A 196 12.70 5.25 -2.69
N ASP A 197 13.33 4.07 -2.69
CA ASP A 197 14.79 3.92 -2.76
C ASP A 197 15.30 4.47 -4.10
N TYR A 198 14.61 4.18 -5.20
CA TYR A 198 14.94 4.75 -6.50
C TYR A 198 14.93 6.28 -6.50
N LEU A 199 13.91 6.92 -5.91
CA LEU A 199 13.86 8.38 -5.84
C LEU A 199 14.95 8.94 -4.92
N GLU A 200 15.24 8.29 -3.80
CA GLU A 200 16.33 8.69 -2.91
C GLU A 200 17.68 8.68 -3.63
N GLU A 201 17.97 7.62 -4.37
CA GLU A 201 19.19 7.50 -5.20
C GLU A 201 19.28 8.63 -6.23
N GLN A 202 18.20 8.95 -6.93
CA GLN A 202 18.19 10.03 -7.91
C GLN A 202 18.46 11.39 -7.28
N ILE A 203 17.87 11.66 -6.11
CA ILE A 203 18.11 12.90 -5.35
C ILE A 203 19.57 12.98 -4.88
N HIS A 204 20.12 11.87 -4.36
CA HIS A 204 21.50 11.81 -3.94
C HIS A 204 22.48 12.03 -5.10
N ALA A 205 22.26 11.37 -6.23
CA ALA A 205 23.05 11.57 -7.44
C ALA A 205 23.01 13.05 -7.88
N ALA A 206 21.82 13.63 -7.91
CA ALA A 206 21.64 15.02 -8.27
C ALA A 206 22.40 15.99 -7.33
N ARG A 207 22.42 15.73 -6.02
CA ARG A 207 23.15 16.55 -5.02
C ARG A 207 24.67 16.41 -5.13
N GLN A 208 25.20 15.24 -5.50
CA GLN A 208 26.65 15.00 -5.64
C GLN A 208 27.25 15.70 -6.87
N PHE A 209 26.50 15.83 -7.95
CA PHE A 209 26.94 16.52 -9.16
C PHE A 209 26.72 18.03 -9.16
N ALA A 210 26.20 18.59 -8.06
CA ALA A 210 26.09 20.04 -7.88
C ALA A 210 27.48 20.63 -7.57
N PRO A 211 28.11 21.46 -8.45
CA PRO A 211 29.41 22.04 -8.17
C PRO A 211 29.33 22.98 -6.96
N ALA A 212 30.31 22.87 -6.08
CA ALA A 212 30.44 23.61 -4.81
C ALA A 212 30.64 25.13 -4.94
N ALA A 213 30.39 25.75 -6.08
CA ALA A 213 30.69 27.16 -6.32
C ALA A 213 29.61 27.86 -7.14
N SER A 214 28.58 28.36 -6.50
CA SER A 214 27.95 29.67 -6.76
C SER A 214 26.72 29.86 -5.83
N ALA A 215 26.63 31.01 -5.17
CA ALA A 215 25.59 31.39 -4.21
C ALA A 215 24.25 31.72 -4.88
N GLN A 216 23.73 30.83 -5.69
CA GLN A 216 22.35 30.82 -6.14
C GLN A 216 21.81 29.40 -5.99
N PRO A 217 20.59 29.19 -5.49
CA PRO A 217 19.99 27.88 -5.35
C PRO A 217 19.79 27.29 -6.76
N ARG A 218 20.74 26.49 -7.23
CA ARG A 218 20.55 25.69 -8.44
C ARG A 218 19.59 24.56 -8.10
N THR A 219 18.46 24.58 -8.71
CA THR A 219 17.37 23.63 -8.57
C THR A 219 17.81 22.24 -9.03
N VAL A 220 17.36 21.19 -8.34
CA VAL A 220 17.50 19.77 -8.72
C VAL A 220 17.14 19.53 -10.20
N ALA A 221 16.25 20.36 -10.77
CA ALA A 221 15.89 20.40 -12.19
C ALA A 221 17.09 20.60 -13.14
N SER A 222 18.05 21.46 -12.77
CA SER A 222 19.21 21.73 -13.65
C SER A 222 20.17 20.55 -13.69
N ILE A 223 20.08 19.67 -12.72
CA ILE A 223 20.99 18.52 -12.54
C ILE A 223 20.38 17.27 -13.21
N LEU A 224 19.07 17.08 -13.07
CA LEU A 224 18.36 16.00 -13.76
C LEU A 224 18.39 16.17 -15.29
N ASN A 225 18.41 17.40 -15.81
CA ASN A 225 18.60 17.66 -17.23
C ASN A 225 19.99 17.27 -17.76
N HIS A 226 21.01 17.17 -16.88
CA HIS A 226 22.35 16.72 -17.28
C HIS A 226 22.49 15.20 -17.31
N VAL A 227 21.74 14.49 -16.47
CA VAL A 227 21.75 13.02 -16.42
C VAL A 227 20.94 12.40 -17.58
N SER A 228 19.92 13.09 -18.07
CA SER A 228 19.10 12.64 -19.21
C SER A 228 19.66 13.03 -20.59
N GLY A 229 20.70 13.87 -20.65
CA GLY A 229 21.26 14.43 -21.89
C GLY A 229 22.64 13.88 -22.33
N GLY A 230 23.14 12.85 -21.68
CA GLY A 230 24.45 12.31 -21.97
C GLY A 230 24.43 11.05 -22.83
N THR A 231 24.33 11.23 -24.16
CA THR A 231 25.10 10.40 -25.13
C THR A 231 25.20 11.14 -26.47
N PRO A 232 26.39 11.22 -27.05
CA PRO A 232 26.50 11.51 -28.47
C PRO A 232 26.17 10.28 -29.30
#